data_16fec0de9a23860bfa0ae96081c830f2
#
_entry.id   16fec0de9a23860bfa0ae96081c830f2
#
_cell.length_a   1.000
_cell.length_b   1.000
_cell.length_c   1.000
_cell.angle_alpha   90.00
_cell.angle_beta   90.00
_cell.angle_gamma   90.00
#
_symmetry.space_group_name_H-M   'P 1'
#
loop_
_entity.id
_entity.type
_entity.pdbx_description
1 polymer ?
#
loop_
_entity_poly.entity_id
_entity_poly.type
_entity_poly.pdbx_seq_one_letter_code
_entity_poly.pdbx_strand_id
1 'polypeptide(L)'
;MRKIILVLFVLISGLTAKAQLVGYTTVADLPKFKEQFTVIAKKTETIKSDFTQEKNLSMLSEKIVSKGKFWFKKDNLLRMEYTNPYEYLMILNKDNMYIKDGQKENKVSTKSNKLFQQINKITIDCVQGAVFSNPDFVTKVYENKSTYLVELSPVGKALKEFFKTINVIINKSDYEVTTIEMMENSGDNTIIRFTNREINTIIPDAIFAIK
;
A
#
# COMPACT_ATOMS: atom_id res chain seq x y z
N MET A 1 61.38 -33.53 16.43
CA MET A 1 60.21 -33.67 15.56
C MET A 1 59.25 -32.54 15.86
N ARG A 2 59.29 -31.49 15.02
CA ARG A 2 58.49 -30.28 15.20
C ARG A 2 57.15 -30.48 14.42
N LYS A 3 56.02 -30.53 15.12
CA LYS A 3 54.69 -30.58 14.50
C LYS A 3 54.33 -29.16 14.08
N ILE A 4 54.25 -28.92 12.78
CA ILE A 4 53.74 -27.68 12.16
C ILE A 4 52.20 -27.79 12.18
N ILE A 5 51.52 -26.98 13.00
CA ILE A 5 50.08 -26.84 12.97
C ILE A 5 49.74 -25.77 11.94
N LEU A 6 49.20 -26.21 10.81
CA LEU A 6 48.72 -25.34 9.75
C LEU A 6 47.33 -24.85 10.15
N VAL A 7 47.21 -23.58 10.61
CA VAL A 7 45.94 -22.94 10.90
C VAL A 7 45.34 -22.44 9.58
N LEU A 8 44.37 -23.15 9.07
CA LEU A 8 43.59 -22.76 7.88
C LEU A 8 42.62 -21.65 8.30
N PHE A 9 42.92 -20.39 8.01
CA PHE A 9 42.06 -19.25 8.22
C PHE A 9 41.00 -19.23 7.09
N VAL A 10 39.82 -19.84 7.35
CA VAL A 10 38.69 -19.75 6.43
C VAL A 10 38.12 -18.36 6.56
N LEU A 11 38.37 -17.48 5.61
CA LEU A 11 37.71 -16.20 5.41
C LEU A 11 36.24 -16.49 4.98
N ILE A 12 35.37 -16.54 5.94
CA ILE A 12 33.94 -16.49 5.68
C ILE A 12 33.60 -15.04 5.32
N SER A 13 33.70 -14.72 4.02
CA SER A 13 33.12 -13.50 3.48
C SER A 13 31.61 -13.65 3.60
N GLY A 14 31.04 -12.99 4.61
CA GLY A 14 29.61 -12.89 4.82
C GLY A 14 28.96 -12.22 3.62
N LEU A 15 28.49 -13.03 2.66
CA LEU A 15 27.56 -12.61 1.66
C LEU A 15 26.26 -12.23 2.39
N THR A 16 26.08 -10.94 2.68
CA THR A 16 24.77 -10.41 3.04
C THR A 16 23.87 -10.59 1.81
N ALA A 17 23.20 -11.72 1.74
CA ALA A 17 22.11 -11.93 0.80
C ALA A 17 21.03 -10.89 1.11
N LYS A 18 21.11 -9.75 0.44
CA LYS A 18 19.93 -8.86 0.37
C LYS A 18 18.87 -9.69 -0.34
N ALA A 19 17.76 -9.92 0.32
CA ALA A 19 16.59 -10.51 -0.34
C ALA A 19 16.20 -9.54 -1.47
N GLN A 20 16.70 -9.83 -2.66
CA GLN A 20 16.41 -9.05 -3.85
C GLN A 20 15.00 -9.42 -4.24
N LEU A 21 14.12 -8.43 -4.31
CA LEU A 21 12.76 -8.61 -4.82
C LEU A 21 12.87 -9.22 -6.21
N VAL A 22 12.37 -10.46 -6.36
CA VAL A 22 12.57 -11.24 -7.60
C VAL A 22 12.05 -10.45 -8.80
N GLY A 23 12.93 -10.20 -9.77
CA GLY A 23 12.60 -9.48 -11.00
C GLY A 23 12.62 -7.95 -10.92
N TYR A 24 13.01 -7.36 -9.79
CA TYR A 24 13.17 -5.91 -9.63
C TYR A 24 14.63 -5.52 -9.41
N THR A 25 15.02 -4.38 -9.97
CA THR A 25 16.29 -3.70 -9.74
C THR A 25 16.05 -2.34 -9.12
N THR A 26 17.05 -1.76 -8.48
CA THR A 26 16.94 -0.36 -8.01
C THR A 26 16.64 0.54 -9.18
N VAL A 27 15.69 1.48 -9.02
CA VAL A 27 15.32 2.43 -10.07
C VAL A 27 16.54 3.22 -10.53
N ALA A 28 16.71 3.34 -11.86
CA ALA A 28 17.88 3.99 -12.44
C ALA A 28 17.88 5.52 -12.22
N ASP A 29 16.69 6.14 -12.33
CA ASP A 29 16.51 7.60 -12.19
C ASP A 29 15.40 7.90 -11.18
N LEU A 30 15.74 7.90 -9.91
CA LEU A 30 14.82 8.19 -8.82
C LEU A 30 14.24 9.61 -8.86
N PRO A 31 15.02 10.67 -9.13
CA PRO A 31 14.48 12.03 -9.27
C PRO A 31 13.40 12.13 -10.34
N LYS A 32 13.67 11.63 -11.54
CA LYS A 32 12.72 11.62 -12.66
C LYS A 32 11.44 10.84 -12.33
N PHE A 33 11.59 9.65 -11.73
CA PHE A 33 10.42 8.88 -11.30
C PHE A 33 9.54 9.67 -10.33
N LYS A 34 10.13 10.27 -9.29
CA LYS A 34 9.42 11.06 -8.28
C LYS A 34 8.71 12.26 -8.89
N GLU A 35 9.38 12.96 -9.79
CA GLU A 35 8.80 14.11 -10.51
C GLU A 35 7.57 13.68 -11.32
N GLN A 36 7.71 12.68 -12.18
CA GLN A 36 6.65 12.17 -13.05
C GLN A 36 5.44 11.68 -12.23
N PHE A 37 5.69 10.85 -11.22
CA PHE A 37 4.64 10.36 -10.34
C PHE A 37 3.89 11.51 -9.65
N THR A 38 4.62 12.49 -9.10
CA THR A 38 4.03 13.64 -8.43
C THR A 38 3.19 14.51 -9.37
N VAL A 39 3.65 14.71 -10.61
CA VAL A 39 2.90 15.47 -11.64
C VAL A 39 1.58 14.79 -11.95
N ILE A 40 1.60 13.47 -12.16
CA ILE A 40 0.38 12.71 -12.50
C ILE A 40 -0.57 12.65 -11.30
N ALA A 41 -0.04 12.36 -10.11
CA ALA A 41 -0.84 12.33 -8.89
C ALA A 41 -1.53 13.68 -8.60
N LYS A 42 -0.85 14.80 -8.83
CA LYS A 42 -1.43 16.15 -8.67
C LYS A 42 -2.58 16.42 -9.66
N LYS A 43 -2.54 15.83 -10.84
CA LYS A 43 -3.60 15.96 -11.87
C LYS A 43 -4.79 15.04 -11.62
N THR A 44 -4.66 14.06 -10.71
CA THR A 44 -5.70 13.10 -10.40
C THR A 44 -6.69 13.71 -9.41
N GLU A 45 -7.89 14.02 -9.90
CA GLU A 45 -8.99 14.58 -9.09
C GLU A 45 -9.90 13.48 -8.55
N THR A 46 -10.17 12.46 -9.37
CA THR A 46 -11.05 11.35 -9.01
C THR A 46 -10.49 10.03 -9.54
N ILE A 47 -10.74 8.97 -8.81
CA ILE A 47 -10.48 7.59 -9.23
C ILE A 47 -11.72 6.77 -8.94
N LYS A 48 -12.15 5.97 -9.91
CA LYS A 48 -13.13 4.92 -9.76
C LYS A 48 -12.50 3.62 -10.26
N SER A 49 -12.64 2.52 -9.52
CA SER A 49 -12.10 1.22 -9.93
C SER A 49 -12.85 0.08 -9.27
N ASP A 50 -12.73 -1.10 -9.85
CA ASP A 50 -12.96 -2.34 -9.13
C ASP A 50 -11.71 -2.73 -8.36
N PHE A 51 -11.86 -3.54 -7.32
CA PHE A 51 -10.71 -4.13 -6.63
C PHE A 51 -10.95 -5.59 -6.27
N THR A 52 -9.84 -6.32 -6.15
CA THR A 52 -9.79 -7.63 -5.50
C THR A 52 -8.80 -7.54 -4.35
N GLN A 53 -9.23 -7.94 -3.17
CA GLN A 53 -8.38 -8.05 -1.99
C GLN A 53 -8.17 -9.50 -1.64
N GLU A 54 -6.91 -9.90 -1.46
CA GLU A 54 -6.50 -11.20 -0.95
C GLU A 54 -5.87 -10.99 0.42
N LYS A 55 -6.41 -11.60 1.46
CA LYS A 55 -5.77 -11.66 2.77
C LYS A 55 -5.30 -13.10 3.02
N ASN A 56 -3.99 -13.27 3.14
CA ASN A 56 -3.36 -14.55 3.46
C ASN A 56 -3.08 -14.57 4.97
N LEU A 57 -3.67 -15.54 5.65
CA LEU A 57 -3.51 -15.74 7.09
C LEU A 57 -2.46 -16.83 7.30
N SER A 58 -1.24 -16.43 7.69
CA SER A 58 -0.07 -17.30 7.77
C SER A 58 -0.26 -18.47 8.74
N MET A 59 -0.91 -18.23 9.88
CA MET A 59 -1.14 -19.25 10.90
C MET A 59 -2.19 -20.30 10.50
N LEU A 60 -3.14 -19.94 9.63
CA LEU A 60 -4.25 -20.83 9.26
C LEU A 60 -4.03 -21.45 7.88
N SER A 61 -2.99 -21.03 7.14
CA SER A 61 -2.78 -21.38 5.73
C SER A 61 -4.00 -21.09 4.85
N GLU A 62 -4.84 -20.13 5.29
CA GLU A 62 -6.07 -19.75 4.62
C GLU A 62 -5.88 -18.46 3.83
N LYS A 63 -6.62 -18.38 2.71
CA LYS A 63 -6.69 -17.21 1.86
C LYS A 63 -8.13 -16.73 1.76
N ILE A 64 -8.37 -15.50 2.21
CA ILE A 64 -9.66 -14.83 2.06
C ILE A 64 -9.59 -13.92 0.84
N VAL A 65 -10.49 -14.11 -0.11
CA VAL A 65 -10.60 -13.27 -1.31
C VAL A 65 -11.89 -12.47 -1.24
N SER A 66 -11.75 -11.15 -1.31
CA SER A 66 -12.88 -10.20 -1.35
C SER A 66 -12.82 -9.38 -2.63
N LYS A 67 -13.98 -8.96 -3.12
CA LYS A 67 -14.10 -8.10 -4.29
C LYS A 67 -15.00 -6.91 -3.98
N GLY A 68 -14.76 -5.81 -4.67
CA GLY A 68 -15.57 -4.62 -4.45
C GLY A 68 -15.24 -3.49 -5.39
N LYS A 69 -15.72 -2.32 -5.04
CA LYS A 69 -15.56 -1.07 -5.78
C LYS A 69 -14.90 -0.03 -4.91
N PHE A 70 -14.06 0.77 -5.54
CA PHE A 70 -13.27 1.84 -4.92
C PHE A 70 -13.58 3.16 -5.62
N TRP A 71 -13.78 4.19 -4.83
CA TRP A 71 -13.89 5.57 -5.30
C TRP A 71 -13.03 6.47 -4.43
N PHE A 72 -12.32 7.34 -5.09
CA PHE A 72 -11.55 8.42 -4.48
C PHE A 72 -11.91 9.74 -5.14
N LYS A 73 -12.00 10.78 -4.36
CA LYS A 73 -12.08 12.17 -4.83
C LYS A 73 -11.19 13.04 -3.97
N LYS A 74 -10.47 13.99 -4.58
CA LYS A 74 -9.65 14.97 -3.85
C LYS A 74 -10.43 15.57 -2.68
N ASP A 75 -9.71 16.13 -1.72
CA ASP A 75 -10.20 16.60 -0.41
C ASP A 75 -10.60 15.47 0.53
N ASN A 76 -9.88 14.33 0.43
CA ASN A 76 -9.96 13.20 1.36
C ASN A 76 -11.33 12.53 1.39
N LEU A 77 -11.94 12.34 0.22
CA LEU A 77 -13.14 11.55 0.05
C LEU A 77 -12.77 10.17 -0.51
N LEU A 78 -13.11 9.13 0.22
CA LEU A 78 -12.84 7.74 -0.18
C LEU A 78 -14.05 6.86 0.16
N ARG A 79 -14.40 5.95 -0.74
CA ARG A 79 -15.37 4.90 -0.52
C ARG A 79 -14.80 3.57 -0.97
N MET A 80 -14.85 2.57 -0.11
CA MET A 80 -14.62 1.17 -0.44
C MET A 80 -15.88 0.38 -0.13
N GLU A 81 -16.39 -0.33 -1.12
CA GLU A 81 -17.60 -1.12 -1.01
C GLU A 81 -17.27 -2.56 -1.43
N TYR A 82 -17.25 -3.47 -0.46
CA TYR A 82 -17.07 -4.89 -0.70
C TYR A 82 -18.43 -5.51 -1.04
N THR A 83 -18.44 -6.31 -2.07
CA THR A 83 -19.67 -6.94 -2.59
C THR A 83 -19.60 -8.47 -2.53
N ASN A 84 -18.42 -9.03 -2.28
CA ASN A 84 -18.20 -10.48 -2.22
C ASN A 84 -17.01 -10.78 -1.30
N PRO A 85 -17.05 -11.81 -0.42
CA PRO A 85 -18.20 -12.66 -0.11
C PRO A 85 -19.22 -11.99 0.82
N TYR A 86 -18.85 -10.90 1.49
CA TYR A 86 -19.66 -10.17 2.44
C TYR A 86 -19.82 -8.71 2.03
N GLU A 87 -20.98 -8.15 2.33
CA GLU A 87 -21.20 -6.72 2.20
C GLU A 87 -20.49 -5.97 3.32
N TYR A 88 -19.56 -5.13 2.96
CA TYR A 88 -18.87 -4.23 3.88
C TYR A 88 -18.65 -2.89 3.19
N LEU A 89 -18.97 -1.82 3.88
CA LEU A 89 -18.82 -0.46 3.37
C LEU A 89 -17.96 0.37 4.29
N MET A 90 -16.96 1.01 3.72
CA MET A 90 -16.16 2.04 4.38
C MET A 90 -16.26 3.34 3.60
N ILE A 91 -16.62 4.41 4.27
CA ILE A 91 -16.59 5.77 3.72
C ILE A 91 -15.68 6.62 4.60
N LEU A 92 -14.73 7.27 3.96
CA LEU A 92 -13.98 8.37 4.54
C LEU A 92 -14.50 9.67 3.93
N ASN A 93 -14.92 10.59 4.78
CA ASN A 93 -15.31 11.92 4.38
C ASN A 93 -14.54 12.91 5.25
N LYS A 94 -13.43 13.42 4.72
CA LYS A 94 -12.48 14.28 5.43
C LYS A 94 -11.95 13.59 6.71
N ASP A 95 -12.34 14.04 7.87
CA ASP A 95 -11.94 13.53 9.18
C ASP A 95 -12.92 12.50 9.77
N ASN A 96 -14.01 12.19 9.07
CA ASN A 96 -15.04 11.27 9.53
C ASN A 96 -15.00 9.98 8.74
N MET A 97 -15.09 8.86 9.45
CA MET A 97 -15.17 7.55 8.85
C MET A 97 -16.48 6.87 9.26
N TYR A 98 -17.15 6.30 8.28
CA TYR A 98 -18.31 5.46 8.46
C TYR A 98 -17.98 4.04 8.01
N ILE A 99 -18.32 3.08 8.84
CA ILE A 99 -18.16 1.65 8.56
C ILE A 99 -19.50 0.98 8.76
N LYS A 100 -19.91 0.21 7.75
CA LYS A 100 -21.07 -0.70 7.83
C LYS A 100 -20.60 -2.11 7.55
N ASP A 101 -20.84 -3.01 8.51
CA ASP A 101 -20.53 -4.43 8.46
C ASP A 101 -21.82 -5.22 8.76
N GLY A 102 -22.48 -5.69 7.73
CA GLY A 102 -23.82 -6.28 7.82
C GLY A 102 -24.81 -5.31 8.43
N GLN A 103 -25.33 -5.64 9.61
CA GLN A 103 -26.30 -4.80 10.35
C GLN A 103 -25.62 -3.81 11.32
N LYS A 104 -24.29 -3.88 11.49
CA LYS A 104 -23.56 -3.02 12.41
C LYS A 104 -23.07 -1.79 11.68
N GLU A 105 -23.39 -0.62 12.23
CA GLU A 105 -22.93 0.66 11.70
C GLU A 105 -22.12 1.38 12.77
N ASN A 106 -20.97 1.89 12.39
CA ASN A 106 -20.09 2.66 13.26
C ASN A 106 -19.68 3.96 12.58
N LYS A 107 -19.80 5.06 13.29
CA LYS A 107 -19.25 6.37 12.90
C LYS A 107 -18.13 6.69 13.85
N VAL A 108 -16.94 6.84 13.33
CA VAL A 108 -15.76 7.15 14.12
C VAL A 108 -15.02 8.33 13.50
N SER A 109 -14.48 9.19 14.36
CA SER A 109 -13.51 10.17 13.89
C SER A 109 -12.21 9.42 13.57
N THR A 110 -11.59 9.69 12.44
CA THR A 110 -10.27 9.12 12.11
C THR A 110 -9.24 9.52 13.16
N LYS A 111 -9.42 10.67 13.82
CA LYS A 111 -8.55 11.13 14.91
C LYS A 111 -8.55 10.24 16.15
N SER A 112 -9.60 9.45 16.35
CA SER A 112 -9.73 8.55 17.51
C SER A 112 -9.06 7.18 17.32
N ASN A 113 -8.74 6.78 16.10
CA ASN A 113 -8.09 5.51 15.78
C ASN A 113 -6.84 5.72 14.93
N LYS A 114 -5.68 5.65 15.57
CA LYS A 114 -4.38 5.90 14.93
C LYS A 114 -4.09 4.98 13.74
N LEU A 115 -4.49 3.71 13.81
CA LEU A 115 -4.26 2.77 12.70
C LEU A 115 -5.04 3.18 11.44
N PHE A 116 -6.35 3.44 11.59
CA PHE A 116 -7.17 3.90 10.47
C PHE A 116 -6.69 5.25 9.93
N GLN A 117 -6.30 6.17 10.80
CA GLN A 117 -5.71 7.44 10.41
C GLN A 117 -4.48 7.24 9.51
N GLN A 118 -3.59 6.33 9.90
CA GLN A 118 -2.37 6.06 9.15
C GLN A 118 -2.63 5.33 7.82
N ILE A 119 -3.51 4.33 7.80
CA ILE A 119 -3.89 3.63 6.56
C ILE A 119 -4.51 4.60 5.56
N ASN A 120 -5.44 5.44 6.02
CA ASN A 120 -6.05 6.48 5.19
C ASN A 120 -5.01 7.46 4.66
N LYS A 121 -4.10 7.93 5.54
CA LYS A 121 -3.01 8.82 5.13
C LYS A 121 -2.13 8.20 4.06
N ILE A 122 -1.74 6.92 4.20
CA ILE A 122 -0.95 6.22 3.20
C ILE A 122 -1.70 6.16 1.86
N THR A 123 -2.98 5.80 1.88
CA THR A 123 -3.80 5.74 0.66
C THR A 123 -3.84 7.09 -0.03
N ILE A 124 -4.10 8.16 0.73
CA ILE A 124 -4.13 9.53 0.22
C ILE A 124 -2.76 9.96 -0.29
N ASP A 125 -1.69 9.73 0.48
CA ASP A 125 -0.32 10.08 0.11
C ASP A 125 0.11 9.37 -1.20
N CYS A 126 -0.29 8.10 -1.39
CA CYS A 126 -0.05 7.35 -2.63
C CYS A 126 -0.79 7.99 -3.81
N VAL A 127 -2.08 8.31 -3.63
CA VAL A 127 -2.89 8.91 -4.71
C VAL A 127 -2.44 10.34 -5.03
N GLN A 128 -2.01 11.11 -4.04
CA GLN A 128 -1.58 12.50 -4.21
C GLN A 128 -0.08 12.66 -4.51
N GLY A 129 0.67 11.58 -4.58
CA GLY A 129 2.13 11.61 -4.81
C GLY A 129 2.95 12.11 -3.63
N ALA A 130 2.34 12.28 -2.46
CA ALA A 130 3.00 12.76 -1.25
C ALA A 130 3.74 11.67 -0.47
N VAL A 131 3.61 10.42 -0.88
CA VAL A 131 4.19 9.24 -0.20
C VAL A 131 5.71 9.35 0.01
N PHE A 132 6.42 10.01 -0.92
CA PHE A 132 7.89 10.20 -0.82
C PHE A 132 8.32 11.25 0.20
N SER A 133 7.40 12.09 0.65
CA SER A 133 7.64 13.15 1.64
C SER A 133 7.09 12.79 3.03
N ASN A 134 6.49 11.60 3.16
CA ASN A 134 5.91 11.16 4.42
C ASN A 134 7.02 10.70 5.39
N PRO A 135 7.24 11.40 6.52
CA PRO A 135 8.31 11.09 7.48
C PRO A 135 8.10 9.78 8.24
N ASP A 136 6.90 9.21 8.19
CA ASP A 136 6.57 7.95 8.87
C ASP A 136 7.15 6.73 8.15
N PHE A 137 7.80 6.92 6.98
CA PHE A 137 8.37 5.83 6.18
C PHE A 137 9.79 6.11 5.70
N VAL A 138 10.59 5.06 5.67
CA VAL A 138 11.75 4.98 4.77
C VAL A 138 11.27 4.40 3.46
N THR A 139 11.50 5.12 2.36
CA THR A 139 11.01 4.75 1.03
C THR A 139 12.17 4.29 0.15
N LYS A 140 12.02 3.12 -0.49
CA LYS A 140 12.90 2.64 -1.55
C LYS A 140 12.09 2.43 -2.81
N VAL A 141 12.72 2.62 -3.97
CA VAL A 141 12.06 2.45 -5.26
C VAL A 141 12.87 1.48 -6.12
N TYR A 142 12.16 0.53 -6.67
CA TYR A 142 12.70 -0.48 -7.58
C TYR A 142 11.90 -0.45 -8.87
N GLU A 143 12.47 -1.01 -9.92
CA GLU A 143 11.81 -1.10 -11.22
C GLU A 143 12.06 -2.44 -11.91
N ASN A 144 11.13 -2.83 -12.76
CA ASN A 144 11.27 -3.87 -13.78
C ASN A 144 10.88 -3.30 -15.15
N LYS A 145 10.63 -4.17 -16.14
CA LYS A 145 10.27 -3.73 -17.50
C LYS A 145 8.97 -2.89 -17.55
N SER A 146 7.97 -3.22 -16.73
CA SER A 146 6.60 -2.67 -16.84
C SER A 146 6.14 -1.87 -15.62
N THR A 147 6.78 -2.06 -14.47
CA THR A 147 6.32 -1.45 -13.23
C THR A 147 7.46 -0.84 -12.41
N TYR A 148 7.10 0.13 -11.58
CA TYR A 148 7.85 0.54 -10.41
C TYR A 148 7.27 -0.15 -9.17
N LEU A 149 8.12 -0.43 -8.19
CA LEU A 149 7.75 -0.89 -6.87
C LEU A 149 8.28 0.10 -5.85
N VAL A 150 7.38 0.72 -5.11
CA VAL A 150 7.71 1.62 -3.99
C VAL A 150 7.55 0.84 -2.71
N GLU A 151 8.66 0.52 -2.05
CA GLU A 151 8.70 -0.12 -0.74
C GLU A 151 8.67 0.93 0.36
N LEU A 152 7.67 0.90 1.21
CA LEU A 152 7.50 1.75 2.37
C LEU A 152 7.80 0.94 3.63
N SER A 153 8.91 1.25 4.30
CA SER A 153 9.27 0.65 5.59
C SER A 153 8.85 1.60 6.71
N PRO A 154 7.89 1.25 7.57
CA PRO A 154 7.43 2.11 8.65
C PRO A 154 8.56 2.46 9.62
N VAL A 155 8.69 3.74 10.00
CA VAL A 155 9.58 4.20 11.08
C VAL A 155 8.82 4.66 12.31
N GLY A 156 7.59 5.15 12.13
CA GLY A 156 6.69 5.56 13.20
C GLY A 156 6.21 4.36 14.04
N LYS A 157 6.23 4.52 15.38
CA LYS A 157 5.90 3.43 16.32
C LYS A 157 4.53 2.79 16.03
N ALA A 158 3.51 3.61 15.77
CA ALA A 158 2.15 3.14 15.54
C ALA A 158 2.03 2.21 14.31
N LEU A 159 2.75 2.51 13.22
CA LEU A 159 2.74 1.68 12.02
C LEU A 159 3.64 0.45 12.13
N LYS A 160 4.78 0.58 12.81
CA LYS A 160 5.69 -0.54 13.07
C LYS A 160 5.05 -1.66 13.88
N GLU A 161 4.03 -1.37 14.69
CA GLU A 161 3.31 -2.39 15.45
C GLU A 161 2.46 -3.30 14.54
N PHE A 162 2.02 -2.78 13.39
CA PHE A 162 1.14 -3.52 12.48
C PHE A 162 1.86 -4.04 11.23
N PHE A 163 2.69 -3.20 10.60
CA PHE A 163 3.26 -3.50 9.29
C PHE A 163 4.77 -3.60 9.32
N LYS A 164 5.28 -4.63 8.67
CA LYS A 164 6.69 -4.79 8.35
C LYS A 164 7.09 -3.95 7.15
N THR A 165 6.30 -4.05 6.06
CA THR A 165 6.47 -3.29 4.82
C THR A 165 5.13 -3.08 4.13
N ILE A 166 5.04 -2.01 3.36
CA ILE A 166 3.94 -1.77 2.43
C ILE A 166 4.57 -1.53 1.05
N ASN A 167 4.18 -2.33 0.07
CA ASN A 167 4.63 -2.23 -1.30
C ASN A 167 3.53 -1.62 -2.16
N VAL A 168 3.87 -0.58 -2.92
CA VAL A 168 2.98 0.06 -3.88
C VAL A 168 3.52 -0.20 -5.27
N ILE A 169 2.76 -0.92 -6.09
CA ILE A 169 3.14 -1.25 -7.47
C ILE A 169 2.46 -0.26 -8.42
N ILE A 170 3.28 0.39 -9.25
CA ILE A 170 2.90 1.48 -10.13
C ILE A 170 3.23 1.08 -11.55
N ASN A 171 2.30 1.22 -12.46
CA ASN A 171 2.50 0.94 -13.88
C ASN A 171 3.39 2.03 -14.52
N LYS A 172 4.38 1.65 -15.33
CA LYS A 172 5.30 2.59 -16.00
C LYS A 172 4.66 3.41 -17.11
N SER A 173 3.59 2.90 -17.75
CA SER A 173 2.98 3.57 -18.89
C SER A 173 2.17 4.81 -18.50
N ASP A 174 1.53 4.77 -17.33
CA ASP A 174 0.57 5.79 -16.89
C ASP A 174 0.82 6.31 -15.47
N TYR A 175 1.78 5.73 -14.76
CA TYR A 175 2.10 6.00 -13.36
C TYR A 175 0.94 5.74 -12.39
N GLU A 176 -0.03 4.92 -12.77
CA GLU A 176 -1.14 4.55 -11.90
C GLU A 176 -0.77 3.41 -10.93
N VAL A 177 -1.27 3.52 -9.70
CA VAL A 177 -1.14 2.44 -8.71
C VAL A 177 -2.03 1.27 -9.13
N THR A 178 -1.43 0.09 -9.32
CA THR A 178 -2.14 -1.14 -9.69
C THR A 178 -2.34 -2.07 -8.52
N THR A 179 -1.41 -2.08 -7.55
CA THR A 179 -1.42 -3.02 -6.43
C THR A 179 -0.85 -2.36 -5.18
N ILE A 180 -1.46 -2.66 -4.05
CA ILE A 180 -0.91 -2.36 -2.72
C ILE A 180 -0.79 -3.69 -1.98
N GLU A 181 0.42 -3.99 -1.47
CA GLU A 181 0.71 -5.18 -0.67
C GLU A 181 1.14 -4.73 0.72
N MET A 182 0.44 -5.19 1.73
CA MET A 182 0.75 -4.90 3.14
C MET A 182 1.22 -6.18 3.82
N MET A 183 2.47 -6.21 4.25
CA MET A 183 3.04 -7.31 5.04
C MET A 183 2.93 -6.96 6.51
N GLU A 184 2.20 -7.78 7.26
CA GLU A 184 2.01 -7.61 8.68
C GLU A 184 3.14 -8.29 9.50
N ASN A 185 3.36 -7.84 10.74
CA ASN A 185 4.37 -8.45 11.61
C ASN A 185 4.01 -9.88 12.04
N SER A 186 2.73 -10.23 12.02
CA SER A 186 2.22 -11.59 12.24
C SER A 186 2.68 -12.59 11.18
N GLY A 187 3.16 -12.10 10.03
CA GLY A 187 3.42 -12.89 8.84
C GLY A 187 2.23 -12.95 7.88
N ASP A 188 1.10 -12.39 8.27
CA ASP A 188 -0.05 -12.23 7.38
C ASP A 188 0.27 -11.18 6.30
N ASN A 189 -0.39 -11.30 5.16
CA ASN A 189 -0.32 -10.24 4.17
C ASN A 189 -1.70 -9.94 3.55
N THR A 190 -1.85 -8.71 3.13
CA THR A 190 -3.02 -8.24 2.41
C THR A 190 -2.57 -7.65 1.08
N ILE A 191 -3.14 -8.13 -0.02
CA ILE A 191 -2.86 -7.67 -1.39
C ILE A 191 -4.13 -7.11 -1.98
N ILE A 192 -4.13 -5.84 -2.36
CA ILE A 192 -5.24 -5.18 -3.04
C ILE A 192 -4.81 -4.89 -4.47
N ARG A 193 -5.57 -5.40 -5.45
CA ARG A 193 -5.35 -5.14 -6.88
C ARG A 193 -6.50 -4.34 -7.44
N PHE A 194 -6.18 -3.24 -8.10
CA PHE A 194 -7.14 -2.35 -8.75
C PHE A 194 -7.24 -2.66 -10.23
N THR A 195 -8.47 -2.74 -10.74
CA THR A 195 -8.79 -3.03 -12.14
C THR A 195 -9.89 -2.09 -12.62
N ASN A 196 -10.09 -2.01 -13.96
CA ASN A 196 -11.15 -1.20 -14.56
C ASN A 196 -11.16 0.26 -14.06
N ARG A 197 -9.96 0.87 -14.03
CA ARG A 197 -9.77 2.22 -13.48
C ARG A 197 -10.26 3.29 -14.45
N GLU A 198 -11.00 4.22 -13.90
CA GLU A 198 -11.47 5.44 -14.56
C GLU A 198 -10.91 6.62 -13.77
N ILE A 199 -10.11 7.46 -14.44
CA ILE A 199 -9.45 8.61 -13.82
C ILE A 199 -10.14 9.89 -14.28
N ASN A 200 -10.33 10.83 -13.33
CA ASN A 200 -10.91 12.15 -13.58
C ASN A 200 -12.32 12.10 -14.19
N THR A 201 -13.08 11.03 -13.87
CA THR A 201 -14.51 10.95 -14.20
C THR A 201 -15.35 11.70 -13.15
N ILE A 202 -16.55 12.13 -13.55
CA ILE A 202 -17.46 12.83 -12.63
C ILE A 202 -17.98 11.84 -11.58
N ILE A 203 -17.66 12.11 -10.31
CA ILE A 203 -18.16 11.34 -9.18
C ILE A 203 -19.01 12.26 -8.30
N PRO A 204 -20.32 11.98 -8.12
CA PRO A 204 -21.19 12.76 -7.26
C PRO A 204 -20.76 12.70 -5.79
N ASP A 205 -20.78 13.83 -5.08
CA ASP A 205 -20.43 13.89 -3.65
C ASP A 205 -21.36 13.04 -2.78
N ALA A 206 -22.58 12.81 -3.24
CA ALA A 206 -23.57 12.00 -2.52
C ALA A 206 -23.10 10.58 -2.20
N ILE A 207 -22.20 9.99 -3.00
CA ILE A 207 -21.69 8.62 -2.72
C ILE A 207 -20.75 8.58 -1.52
N PHE A 208 -20.20 9.73 -1.12
CA PHE A 208 -19.33 9.86 0.07
C PHE A 208 -20.11 10.36 1.29
N ALA A 209 -21.44 10.55 1.18
CA ALA A 209 -22.25 11.02 2.30
C ALA A 209 -22.27 9.96 3.43
N ILE A 210 -21.99 10.40 4.64
CA ILE A 210 -22.15 9.61 5.87
C ILE A 210 -23.57 9.86 6.39
N LYS A 211 -24.36 8.80 6.40
CA LYS A 211 -25.76 8.85 6.90
C LYS A 211 -25.82 8.99 8.42
#